data_5ed0c4c19d2f2d9599e5fbfbc0c520ce
#
_entry.id   5ed0c4c19d2f2d9599e5fbfbc0c520ce
#
_cell.length_a   1.000
_cell.length_b   1.000
_cell.length_c   1.000
_cell.angle_alpha   90.00
_cell.angle_beta   90.00
_cell.angle_gamma   90.00
#
_symmetry.space_group_name_H-M   'P 1'
#
loop_
_entity.id
_entity.type
_entity.pdbx_description
1 polymer ?
#
loop_
_entity_poly.entity_id
_entity_poly.type
_entity_poly.pdbx_seq_one_letter_code
_entity_poly.pdbx_strand_id
1 'polypeptide(L)'
;MEEWRLIEGTTDAFVSTGGAIAIGGVTITPKEDSEGYLRCTVAPKYRDRVHRFVARAFCANPEGKKCVNHINGNKCDNRAANLEWCTPKENAMAASKAGLLRTSGKRKLIAVKDGRFAFFNSEAEAEGALGIPSKDISKALNGKRKTVRGYLIYDA
;
A
#
# COMPACT_ATOMS: atom_id res chain seq x y z
N MET A 1 -14.72 17.68 -18.78
CA MET A 1 -15.59 18.39 -17.82
C MET A 1 -15.71 17.50 -16.58
N GLU A 2 -15.60 18.06 -15.39
CA GLU A 2 -15.70 17.28 -14.13
C GLU A 2 -17.18 17.00 -13.84
N GLU A 3 -17.52 15.72 -13.66
CA GLU A 3 -18.88 15.26 -13.33
C GLU A 3 -18.98 15.03 -11.82
N TRP A 4 -20.12 15.39 -11.22
CA TRP A 4 -20.42 15.20 -9.82
C TRP A 4 -21.63 14.28 -9.64
N ARG A 5 -21.54 13.34 -8.69
CA ARG A 5 -22.66 12.43 -8.34
C ARG A 5 -22.91 12.43 -6.84
N LEU A 6 -24.16 12.33 -6.46
CA LEU A 6 -24.56 12.16 -5.07
C LEU A 6 -23.97 10.84 -4.54
N ILE A 7 -23.37 10.88 -3.36
CA ILE A 7 -22.89 9.68 -2.68
C ILE A 7 -24.11 8.91 -2.14
N GLU A 8 -24.25 7.66 -2.55
CA GLU A 8 -25.34 6.80 -2.14
C GLU A 8 -25.46 6.75 -0.61
N GLY A 9 -26.70 6.87 -0.10
CA GLY A 9 -26.98 6.91 1.35
C GLY A 9 -26.76 8.27 2.00
N THR A 10 -26.53 9.33 1.23
CA THR A 10 -26.45 10.72 1.71
C THR A 10 -27.48 11.60 1.00
N THR A 11 -27.75 12.79 1.53
CA THR A 11 -28.70 13.76 0.96
C THR A 11 -28.03 14.96 0.33
N ASP A 12 -26.77 15.26 0.70
CA ASP A 12 -26.08 16.50 0.37
C ASP A 12 -24.56 16.31 0.14
N ALA A 13 -24.10 15.06 0.14
CA ALA A 13 -22.69 14.76 -0.12
C ALA A 13 -22.49 14.27 -1.56
N PHE A 14 -21.57 14.89 -2.27
CA PHE A 14 -21.25 14.60 -3.67
C PHE A 14 -19.78 14.23 -3.84
N VAL A 15 -19.52 13.39 -4.83
CA VAL A 15 -18.17 13.02 -5.26
C VAL A 15 -18.01 13.33 -6.74
N SER A 16 -16.83 13.81 -7.14
CA SER A 16 -16.51 14.12 -8.53
C SER A 16 -15.68 13.03 -9.22
N THR A 17 -15.68 13.02 -10.54
CA THR A 17 -14.77 12.18 -11.35
C THR A 17 -13.30 12.46 -11.09
N GLY A 18 -12.95 13.64 -10.57
CA GLY A 18 -11.61 14.03 -10.16
C GLY A 18 -11.22 13.54 -8.76
N GLY A 19 -12.17 13.02 -7.97
CA GLY A 19 -11.94 12.59 -6.60
C GLY A 19 -12.14 13.66 -5.54
N ALA A 20 -12.73 14.80 -5.90
CA ALA A 20 -13.13 15.81 -4.94
C ALA A 20 -14.44 15.39 -4.23
N ILE A 21 -14.60 15.81 -2.97
CA ILE A 21 -15.79 15.57 -2.15
C ILE A 21 -16.38 16.91 -1.76
N ALA A 22 -17.70 17.08 -1.90
CA ALA A 22 -18.43 18.25 -1.44
C ALA A 22 -19.59 17.83 -0.54
N ILE A 23 -19.85 18.59 0.52
CA ILE A 23 -20.97 18.40 1.45
C ILE A 23 -21.67 19.73 1.63
N GLY A 24 -23.00 19.77 1.44
CA GLY A 24 -23.78 21.02 1.53
C GLY A 24 -23.27 22.10 0.57
N GLY A 25 -22.74 21.72 -0.59
CA GLY A 25 -22.18 22.64 -1.58
C GLY A 25 -20.75 23.14 -1.28
N VAL A 26 -20.12 22.69 -0.19
CA VAL A 26 -18.73 23.05 0.18
C VAL A 26 -17.79 21.89 -0.08
N THR A 27 -16.73 22.15 -0.85
CA THR A 27 -15.65 21.13 -1.06
C THR A 27 -14.86 20.95 0.22
N ILE A 28 -14.69 19.68 0.61
CA ILE A 28 -13.92 19.30 1.81
C ILE A 28 -12.56 18.73 1.44
N THR A 29 -11.58 18.93 2.32
CA THR A 29 -10.24 18.35 2.17
C THR A 29 -10.18 17.00 2.90
N PRO A 30 -10.04 15.87 2.19
CA PRO A 30 -9.84 14.56 2.82
C PRO A 30 -8.53 14.49 3.59
N LYS A 31 -8.48 13.64 4.62
CA LYS A 31 -7.27 13.39 5.41
C LYS A 31 -6.63 12.07 4.97
N GLU A 32 -5.31 12.04 4.95
CA GLU A 32 -4.56 10.81 4.70
C GLU A 32 -4.64 9.88 5.92
N ASP A 33 -4.87 8.58 5.69
CA ASP A 33 -4.83 7.56 6.72
C ASP A 33 -3.40 6.97 6.86
N SER A 34 -3.18 6.15 7.90
CA SER A 34 -1.87 5.52 8.17
C SER A 34 -1.36 4.60 7.05
N GLU A 35 -2.22 4.25 6.11
CA GLU A 35 -1.86 3.43 4.95
C GLU A 35 -1.62 4.27 3.69
N GLY A 36 -1.71 5.60 3.77
CA GLY A 36 -1.48 6.53 2.67
C GLY A 36 -2.70 6.74 1.76
N TYR A 37 -3.92 6.40 2.21
CA TYR A 37 -5.15 6.66 1.45
C TYR A 37 -5.85 7.92 1.94
N LEU A 38 -6.43 8.67 1.02
CA LEU A 38 -7.31 9.78 1.36
C LEU A 38 -8.65 9.26 1.89
N ARG A 39 -9.08 9.78 3.03
CA ARG A 39 -10.30 9.39 3.76
C ARG A 39 -11.11 10.60 4.17
N CYS A 40 -12.44 10.47 4.12
CA CYS A 40 -13.34 11.50 4.63
C CYS A 40 -14.57 10.89 5.32
N THR A 41 -15.28 11.73 6.09
CA THR A 41 -16.57 11.41 6.69
C THR A 41 -17.61 12.28 5.99
N VAL A 42 -18.56 11.68 5.32
CA VAL A 42 -19.61 12.38 4.53
C VAL A 42 -20.95 12.47 5.27
N ALA A 43 -21.14 11.65 6.31
CA ALA A 43 -22.28 11.71 7.25
C ALA A 43 -21.85 11.12 8.60
N PRO A 44 -22.57 11.33 9.71
CA PRO A 44 -22.14 10.95 11.06
C PRO A 44 -21.71 9.49 11.23
N LYS A 45 -22.30 8.58 10.46
CA LYS A 45 -21.96 7.15 10.47
C LYS A 45 -21.38 6.64 9.14
N TYR A 46 -21.08 7.55 8.20
CA TYR A 46 -20.62 7.19 6.87
C TYR A 46 -19.24 7.77 6.56
N ARG A 47 -18.24 6.99 6.90
CA ARG A 47 -16.82 7.29 6.69
C ARG A 47 -16.19 6.21 5.83
N ASP A 48 -15.51 6.61 4.72
CA ASP A 48 -14.79 5.68 3.86
C ASP A 48 -13.61 6.39 3.19
N ARG A 49 -12.82 5.64 2.42
CA ARG A 49 -11.73 6.13 1.58
C ARG A 49 -12.31 6.78 0.32
N VAL A 50 -11.73 7.89 -0.13
CA VAL A 50 -12.21 8.67 -1.27
C VAL A 50 -12.33 7.82 -2.53
N HIS A 51 -11.31 7.01 -2.88
CA HIS A 51 -11.35 6.14 -4.05
C HIS A 51 -12.57 5.19 -4.07
N ARG A 52 -13.09 4.79 -2.90
CA ARG A 52 -14.27 3.93 -2.82
C ARG A 52 -15.54 4.68 -3.14
N PHE A 53 -15.66 5.94 -2.73
CA PHE A 53 -16.79 6.80 -3.13
C PHE A 53 -16.77 7.02 -4.63
N VAL A 54 -15.60 7.35 -5.21
CA VAL A 54 -15.43 7.54 -6.65
C VAL A 54 -15.76 6.26 -7.42
N ALA A 55 -15.21 5.12 -7.00
CA ALA A 55 -15.43 3.86 -7.70
C ALA A 55 -16.90 3.43 -7.69
N ARG A 56 -17.61 3.60 -6.57
CA ARG A 56 -19.07 3.30 -6.50
C ARG A 56 -19.86 4.22 -7.42
N ALA A 57 -19.48 5.48 -7.53
CA ALA A 57 -20.21 6.45 -8.33
C ALA A 57 -19.95 6.32 -9.84
N PHE A 58 -18.72 6.01 -10.25
CA PHE A 58 -18.28 6.17 -11.63
C PHE A 58 -17.72 4.91 -12.31
N CYS A 59 -17.27 3.90 -11.55
CA CYS A 59 -16.67 2.70 -12.13
C CYS A 59 -17.70 1.56 -12.17
N ALA A 60 -17.92 0.98 -13.35
CA ALA A 60 -18.79 -0.20 -13.49
C ALA A 60 -18.24 -1.39 -12.71
N ASN A 61 -19.12 -2.12 -12.00
CA ASN A 61 -18.77 -3.31 -11.22
C ASN A 61 -19.79 -4.45 -11.45
N PRO A 62 -19.90 -4.98 -12.69
CA PRO A 62 -20.89 -6.00 -13.02
C PRO A 62 -20.65 -7.33 -12.27
N GLU A 63 -19.39 -7.60 -11.90
CA GLU A 63 -18.99 -8.83 -11.19
C GLU A 63 -19.08 -8.70 -9.66
N GLY A 64 -19.47 -7.55 -9.12
CA GLY A 64 -19.56 -7.33 -7.66
C GLY A 64 -18.22 -7.46 -6.93
N LYS A 65 -17.11 -7.09 -7.56
CA LYS A 65 -15.76 -7.12 -6.95
C LYS A 65 -15.69 -6.20 -5.71
N LYS A 66 -14.90 -6.60 -4.72
CA LYS A 66 -14.90 -5.94 -3.39
C LYS A 66 -13.75 -4.97 -3.18
N CYS A 67 -12.69 -5.07 -3.97
CA CYS A 67 -11.52 -4.21 -3.87
C CYS A 67 -11.50 -3.18 -4.98
N VAL A 68 -10.90 -2.01 -4.71
CA VAL A 68 -10.61 -0.97 -5.70
C VAL A 68 -9.11 -0.81 -5.77
N ASN A 69 -8.55 -0.91 -6.97
CA ASN A 69 -7.14 -0.72 -7.27
C ASN A 69 -6.90 0.67 -7.86
N HIS A 70 -5.76 1.29 -7.55
CA HIS A 70 -5.24 2.46 -8.24
C HIS A 70 -4.32 1.98 -9.36
N ILE A 71 -4.71 2.18 -10.62
CA ILE A 71 -4.01 1.65 -11.81
C ILE A 71 -2.55 2.08 -11.84
N ASN A 72 -2.27 3.34 -11.48
CA ASN A 72 -0.91 3.89 -11.41
C ASN A 72 -0.19 3.62 -10.07
N GLY A 73 -0.82 2.94 -9.11
CA GLY A 73 -0.28 2.65 -7.78
C GLY A 73 -0.25 3.85 -6.81
N ASN A 74 -0.65 5.05 -7.24
CA ASN A 74 -0.70 6.24 -6.38
C ASN A 74 -2.02 6.29 -5.61
N LYS A 75 -2.00 6.05 -4.31
CA LYS A 75 -3.15 6.01 -3.42
C LYS A 75 -3.86 7.35 -3.22
N CYS A 76 -3.22 8.46 -3.59
CA CYS A 76 -3.77 9.80 -3.54
C CYS A 76 -4.42 10.24 -4.87
N ASP A 77 -4.20 9.52 -5.97
CA ASP A 77 -4.80 9.81 -7.27
C ASP A 77 -6.16 9.10 -7.42
N ASN A 78 -7.19 9.73 -6.88
CA ASN A 78 -8.54 9.18 -6.81
C ASN A 78 -9.43 9.52 -8.04
N ARG A 79 -8.84 9.94 -9.17
CA ARG A 79 -9.60 10.16 -10.40
C ARG A 79 -10.25 8.85 -10.88
N ALA A 80 -11.50 8.90 -11.32
CA ALA A 80 -12.26 7.74 -11.78
C ALA A 80 -11.51 6.93 -12.86
N ALA A 81 -10.81 7.61 -13.80
CA ALA A 81 -10.01 7.00 -14.84
C ALA A 81 -8.79 6.20 -14.32
N ASN A 82 -8.37 6.42 -13.07
CA ASN A 82 -7.28 5.72 -12.40
C ASN A 82 -7.75 4.61 -11.48
N LEU A 83 -9.05 4.34 -11.40
CA LEU A 83 -9.64 3.37 -10.48
C LEU A 83 -10.29 2.21 -11.23
N GLU A 84 -10.10 1.01 -10.71
CA GLU A 84 -10.76 -0.19 -11.21
C GLU A 84 -11.21 -1.10 -10.07
N TRP A 85 -12.35 -1.76 -10.25
CA TRP A 85 -12.77 -2.81 -9.34
C TRP A 85 -11.96 -4.09 -9.59
N CYS A 86 -11.48 -4.69 -8.52
CA CYS A 86 -10.65 -5.89 -8.60
C CYS A 86 -10.98 -6.89 -7.48
N THR A 87 -10.56 -8.13 -7.67
CA THR A 87 -10.50 -9.13 -6.61
C THR A 87 -9.23 -8.92 -5.77
N PRO A 88 -9.17 -9.46 -4.54
CA PRO A 88 -7.94 -9.43 -3.75
C PRO A 88 -6.72 -10.04 -4.47
N LYS A 89 -6.95 -11.09 -5.27
CA LYS A 89 -5.90 -11.74 -6.06
C LYS A 89 -5.37 -10.83 -7.16
N GLU A 90 -6.27 -10.20 -7.94
CA GLU A 90 -5.90 -9.24 -8.98
C GLU A 90 -5.16 -8.05 -8.41
N ASN A 91 -5.62 -7.51 -7.26
CA ASN A 91 -4.96 -6.41 -6.57
C ASN A 91 -3.53 -6.76 -6.11
N ALA A 92 -3.34 -7.95 -5.55
CA ALA A 92 -2.02 -8.44 -5.17
C ALA A 92 -1.10 -8.64 -6.38
N MET A 93 -1.63 -9.16 -7.49
CA MET A 93 -0.87 -9.32 -8.75
C MET A 93 -0.48 -7.97 -9.35
N ALA A 94 -1.39 -6.97 -9.36
CA ALA A 94 -1.11 -5.61 -9.80
C ALA A 94 0.00 -4.96 -8.96
N ALA A 95 -0.09 -5.07 -7.64
CA ALA A 95 0.94 -4.58 -6.72
C ALA A 95 2.30 -5.25 -6.93
N SER A 96 2.31 -6.57 -7.21
CA SER A 96 3.54 -7.30 -7.56
C SER A 96 4.15 -6.82 -8.87
N LYS A 97 3.34 -6.67 -9.91
CA LYS A 97 3.78 -6.21 -11.23
C LYS A 97 4.29 -4.77 -11.20
N ALA A 98 3.68 -3.91 -10.38
CA ALA A 98 4.11 -2.53 -10.17
C ALA A 98 5.34 -2.40 -9.24
N GLY A 99 5.88 -3.50 -8.71
CA GLY A 99 6.98 -3.49 -7.74
C GLY A 99 6.60 -2.90 -6.37
N LEU A 100 5.30 -2.71 -6.11
CA LEU A 100 4.77 -2.12 -4.88
C LEU A 100 4.65 -3.13 -3.73
N LEU A 101 4.72 -4.43 -4.02
CA LEU A 101 4.87 -5.41 -2.95
C LEU A 101 6.23 -5.16 -2.30
N ARG A 102 6.21 -4.79 -1.02
CA ARG A 102 7.38 -5.00 -0.17
C ARG A 102 7.68 -6.50 -0.26
N THR A 103 8.63 -6.87 -1.10
CA THR A 103 9.22 -8.20 -1.03
C THR A 103 9.89 -8.26 0.34
N SER A 104 9.18 -8.80 1.34
CA SER A 104 9.82 -9.19 2.58
C SER A 104 10.92 -10.15 2.16
N GLY A 105 12.17 -9.74 2.30
CA GLY A 105 13.31 -10.59 1.99
C GLY A 105 14.35 -10.07 0.99
N LYS A 106 14.19 -8.87 0.41
CA LYS A 106 15.25 -8.26 -0.42
C LYS A 106 15.98 -7.11 0.28
N ARG A 107 16.17 -7.22 1.59
CA ARG A 107 17.05 -6.32 2.32
C ARG A 107 18.49 -6.76 2.01
N LYS A 108 19.23 -5.91 1.31
CA LYS A 108 20.66 -6.15 1.08
C LYS A 108 21.40 -6.08 2.40
N LEU A 109 22.35 -6.95 2.60
CA LEU A 109 23.09 -6.99 3.85
C LEU A 109 24.55 -7.39 3.66
N ILE A 110 25.36 -7.01 4.63
CA ILE A 110 26.76 -7.36 4.74
C ILE A 110 26.94 -8.18 6.00
N ALA A 111 27.51 -9.38 5.88
CA ALA A 111 27.94 -10.17 7.01
C ALA A 111 29.46 -10.11 7.15
N VAL A 112 29.94 -9.80 8.36
CA VAL A 112 31.35 -9.68 8.67
C VAL A 112 31.76 -10.70 9.74
N LYS A 113 32.78 -11.50 9.48
CA LYS A 113 33.38 -12.42 10.44
C LYS A 113 34.88 -12.58 10.18
N ASP A 114 35.68 -12.51 11.23
CA ASP A 114 37.14 -12.70 11.19
C ASP A 114 37.86 -11.81 10.13
N GLY A 115 37.36 -10.53 9.99
CA GLY A 115 37.87 -9.57 9.02
C GLY A 115 37.48 -9.82 7.55
N ARG A 116 36.64 -10.82 7.29
CA ARG A 116 36.08 -11.13 5.97
C ARG A 116 34.67 -10.60 5.86
N PHE A 117 34.28 -10.10 4.69
CA PHE A 117 32.92 -9.62 4.41
C PHE A 117 32.29 -10.46 3.31
N ALA A 118 30.98 -10.68 3.44
CA ALA A 118 30.14 -11.26 2.42
C ALA A 118 28.93 -10.38 2.20
N PHE A 119 28.59 -10.13 0.92
CA PHE A 119 27.45 -9.31 0.51
C PHE A 119 26.32 -10.23 0.05
N PHE A 120 25.10 -9.91 0.47
CA PHE A 120 23.91 -10.67 0.11
C PHE A 120 22.81 -9.71 -0.34
N ASN A 121 22.06 -10.11 -1.36
CA ASN A 121 20.95 -9.33 -1.89
C ASN A 121 19.62 -9.57 -1.14
N SER A 122 19.62 -10.53 -0.21
CA SER A 122 18.45 -10.84 0.62
C SER A 122 18.83 -11.61 1.87
N GLU A 123 17.96 -11.57 2.91
CA GLU A 123 18.10 -12.39 4.11
C GLU A 123 18.04 -13.90 3.78
N ALA A 124 17.25 -14.30 2.77
CA ALA A 124 17.14 -15.70 2.33
C ALA A 124 18.44 -16.19 1.66
N GLU A 125 19.12 -15.36 0.87
CA GLU A 125 20.42 -15.68 0.29
C GLU A 125 21.49 -15.85 1.38
N ALA A 126 21.47 -14.97 2.38
CA ALA A 126 22.37 -15.05 3.53
C ALA A 126 22.08 -16.30 4.40
N GLU A 127 20.81 -16.65 4.57
CA GLU A 127 20.41 -17.89 5.27
C GLU A 127 21.00 -19.12 4.59
N GLY A 128 20.84 -19.24 3.27
CA GLY A 128 21.41 -20.35 2.50
C GLY A 128 22.91 -20.45 2.55
N ALA A 129 23.61 -19.30 2.47
CA ALA A 129 25.07 -19.25 2.43
C ALA A 129 25.73 -19.39 3.81
N LEU A 130 25.13 -18.81 4.87
CA LEU A 130 25.70 -18.76 6.22
C LEU A 130 25.15 -19.83 7.15
N GLY A 131 24.04 -20.51 6.75
CA GLY A 131 23.33 -21.45 7.58
C GLY A 131 22.66 -20.81 8.83
N ILE A 132 22.43 -19.49 8.77
CA ILE A 132 21.81 -18.71 9.85
C ILE A 132 20.34 -18.47 9.50
N PRO A 133 19.38 -18.86 10.34
CA PRO A 133 17.95 -18.63 10.06
C PRO A 133 17.64 -17.15 9.82
N SER A 134 16.85 -16.82 8.80
CA SER A 134 16.45 -15.46 8.43
C SER A 134 15.91 -14.64 9.60
N LYS A 135 15.15 -15.28 10.51
CA LYS A 135 14.66 -14.65 11.75
C LYS A 135 15.76 -14.12 12.66
N ASP A 136 16.93 -14.78 12.69
CA ASP A 136 18.05 -14.37 13.53
C ASP A 136 18.91 -13.30 12.81
N ILE A 137 19.02 -13.37 11.47
CA ILE A 137 19.58 -12.31 10.63
C ILE A 137 18.76 -11.03 10.81
N SER A 138 17.44 -11.11 10.70
CA SER A 138 16.52 -9.98 10.89
C SER A 138 16.63 -9.35 12.29
N LYS A 139 16.84 -10.15 13.35
CA LYS A 139 17.08 -9.63 14.71
C LYS A 139 18.40 -8.85 14.81
N ALA A 140 19.45 -9.28 14.11
CA ALA A 140 20.72 -8.58 14.09
C ALA A 140 20.59 -7.25 13.34
N LEU A 141 19.98 -7.25 12.15
CA LEU A 141 19.71 -6.06 11.35
C LEU A 141 18.86 -5.02 12.09
N ASN A 142 17.93 -5.46 12.93
CA ASN A 142 17.08 -4.59 13.74
C ASN A 142 17.70 -4.21 15.11
N GLY A 143 18.99 -4.47 15.30
CA GLY A 143 19.73 -4.11 16.52
C GLY A 143 19.37 -4.93 17.77
N LYS A 144 18.52 -5.97 17.63
CA LYS A 144 18.12 -6.83 18.75
C LYS A 144 19.20 -7.87 19.16
N ARG A 145 20.22 -8.05 18.32
CA ARG A 145 21.42 -8.84 18.58
C ARG A 145 22.64 -8.19 17.99
N LYS A 146 23.78 -8.21 18.72
CA LYS A 146 25.06 -7.68 18.21
C LYS A 146 25.68 -8.64 17.19
N THR A 147 25.63 -9.94 17.46
CA THR A 147 26.22 -10.97 16.58
C THR A 147 25.30 -12.18 16.48
N VAL A 148 25.40 -12.90 15.37
CA VAL A 148 24.72 -14.18 15.15
C VAL A 148 25.74 -15.18 14.64
N ARG A 149 25.98 -16.26 15.38
CA ARG A 149 27.01 -17.29 15.10
C ARG A 149 28.39 -16.71 14.78
N GLY A 150 28.76 -15.60 15.47
CA GLY A 150 30.03 -14.92 15.28
C GLY A 150 30.06 -13.92 14.11
N TYR A 151 28.97 -13.75 13.37
CA TYR A 151 28.84 -12.72 12.34
C TYR A 151 28.26 -11.42 12.91
N LEU A 152 28.86 -10.31 12.53
CA LEU A 152 28.24 -8.98 12.58
C LEU A 152 27.45 -8.81 11.28
N ILE A 153 26.19 -8.39 11.36
CA ILE A 153 25.31 -8.23 10.21
C ILE A 153 24.81 -6.78 10.14
N TYR A 154 24.97 -6.16 8.99
CA TYR A 154 24.64 -4.77 8.71
C TYR A 154 23.75 -4.65 7.48
N ASP A 155 22.97 -3.59 7.38
CA ASP A 155 22.37 -3.16 6.13
C ASP A 155 23.45 -2.72 5.14
N ALA A 156 23.29 -3.08 3.86
CA ALA A 156 24.20 -2.73 2.78
C ALA A 156 23.74 -1.52 1.98
#